data_c0cb8b5cc411c36ccc26c1069ab44c10
#
_entry.id   c0cb8b5cc411c36ccc26c1069ab44c10
#
_cell.length_a   1.000
_cell.length_b   1.000
_cell.length_c   1.000
_cell.angle_alpha   90.00
_cell.angle_beta   90.00
_cell.angle_gamma   90.00
#
_symmetry.space_group_name_H-M   'P 1'
#
loop_
_entity.id
_entity.type
_entity.pdbx_description
1 polymer ?
#
loop_
_entity_poly.entity_id
_entity_poly.type
_entity_poly.pdbx_seq_one_letter_code
_entity_poly.pdbx_strand_id
1 'polypeptide(L)'
;MIAIRRAAFITAAVGLLFPVGCARSPAPEDVAVEYGRAIYRYDAAAIYRLASATDRRAKDKETVRAQVGAPTGFALEIIRHLALFIEAKPVDTRLSGSRATVSLKLTLPDANAPEIRTLAHDWDETALDALSDGERADIRRKLDELHERRTLPVVEGQETFELVKEGGGWRLVLDWGGAIPVQFSASTAKTPALDIRTTPAEIRAKPGDSFRVTVRAKNVSGHEVTTRVGHRIAPEADANFLALLQCPLFLPATFKPGETKEFVSEYLLLKDTPGRVTAFRVTYEFANDRR
;
A
#
# COMPACT_ATOMS: atom_id res chain seq x y z
N MET A 1 4.50 -44.00 80.65
CA MET A 1 5.24 -42.82 80.17
C MET A 1 5.71 -43.11 78.74
N ILE A 2 5.01 -42.60 77.75
CA ILE A 2 5.32 -42.87 76.32
C ILE A 2 5.75 -41.54 75.73
N ALA A 3 7.02 -41.49 75.31
CA ALA A 3 7.58 -40.28 74.67
C ALA A 3 7.29 -40.28 73.18
N ILE A 4 6.57 -39.23 72.70
CA ILE A 4 6.26 -39.01 71.31
C ILE A 4 7.39 -38.14 70.68
N ARG A 5 8.15 -38.73 69.76
CA ARG A 5 9.15 -38.03 68.96
C ARG A 5 8.41 -37.31 67.81
N ARG A 6 8.53 -35.98 67.75
CA ARG A 6 8.08 -35.14 66.59
C ARG A 6 9.15 -35.19 65.49
N ALA A 7 8.78 -35.73 64.34
CA ALA A 7 9.57 -35.62 63.13
C ALA A 7 9.24 -34.27 62.42
N ALA A 8 10.27 -33.44 62.22
CA ALA A 8 10.16 -32.20 61.43
C ALA A 8 10.35 -32.51 59.93
N PHE A 9 9.33 -32.30 59.14
CA PHE A 9 9.45 -32.35 57.71
C PHE A 9 9.99 -30.99 57.20
N ILE A 10 11.20 -31.01 56.64
CA ILE A 10 11.77 -29.87 55.90
C ILE A 10 11.29 -29.99 54.46
N THR A 11 10.36 -29.12 54.06
CA THR A 11 9.90 -29.00 52.68
C THR A 11 10.90 -28.11 51.96
N ALA A 12 11.76 -28.69 51.13
CA ALA A 12 12.64 -27.94 50.23
C ALA A 12 11.81 -27.41 49.03
N ALA A 13 11.53 -26.13 49.02
CA ALA A 13 10.93 -25.45 47.85
C ALA A 13 12.02 -25.27 46.77
N VAL A 14 11.98 -26.13 45.75
CA VAL A 14 12.79 -25.93 44.51
C VAL A 14 12.17 -24.85 43.71
N GLY A 15 12.70 -23.64 43.82
CA GLY A 15 12.33 -22.49 42.96
C GLY A 15 12.82 -22.74 41.53
N LEU A 16 11.91 -23.07 40.63
CA LEU A 16 12.14 -23.06 39.17
C LEU A 16 12.35 -21.62 38.72
N LEU A 17 13.60 -21.18 38.65
CA LEU A 17 14.01 -19.98 37.93
C LEU A 17 13.83 -20.25 36.44
N PHE A 18 12.67 -19.87 35.87
CA PHE A 18 12.53 -19.75 34.43
C PHE A 18 13.40 -18.57 33.98
N PRO A 19 14.37 -18.77 33.09
CA PRO A 19 15.07 -17.64 32.49
C PRO A 19 14.03 -16.86 31.67
N VAL A 20 13.65 -15.68 32.14
CA VAL A 20 12.96 -14.69 31.35
C VAL A 20 13.92 -14.31 30.22
N GLY A 21 13.81 -14.98 29.08
CA GLY A 21 14.55 -14.67 27.90
C GLY A 21 14.16 -13.24 27.52
N CYS A 22 15.06 -12.28 27.76
CA CYS A 22 14.92 -10.92 27.22
C CYS A 22 14.85 -11.04 25.70
N ALA A 23 13.65 -11.03 25.13
CA ALA A 23 13.48 -10.94 23.70
C ALA A 23 14.17 -9.63 23.27
N ARG A 24 15.31 -9.76 22.58
CA ARG A 24 16.09 -8.63 22.09
C ARG A 24 15.20 -7.87 21.10
N SER A 25 14.98 -6.59 21.32
CA SER A 25 14.25 -5.76 20.36
C SER A 25 14.90 -5.87 18.98
N PRO A 26 14.11 -5.99 17.89
CA PRO A 26 14.63 -6.05 16.53
C PRO A 26 15.61 -4.91 16.27
N ALA A 27 16.67 -5.19 15.52
CA ALA A 27 17.61 -4.17 15.06
C ALA A 27 16.94 -3.23 14.05
N PRO A 28 17.46 -2.02 13.82
CA PRO A 28 16.85 -1.10 12.85
C PRO A 28 16.83 -1.68 11.44
N GLU A 29 17.83 -2.49 11.08
CA GLU A 29 17.90 -3.22 9.81
C GLU A 29 16.74 -4.20 9.65
N ASP A 30 16.42 -4.95 10.70
CA ASP A 30 15.31 -5.92 10.69
C ASP A 30 13.98 -5.21 10.45
N VAL A 31 13.79 -4.05 11.10
CA VAL A 31 12.58 -3.23 10.95
C VAL A 31 12.48 -2.66 9.54
N ALA A 32 13.58 -2.17 8.97
CA ALA A 32 13.61 -1.65 7.60
C ALA A 32 13.31 -2.77 6.57
N VAL A 33 13.92 -3.96 6.74
CA VAL A 33 13.65 -5.14 5.90
C VAL A 33 12.18 -5.57 5.99
N GLU A 34 11.63 -5.63 7.20
CA GLU A 34 10.22 -5.99 7.41
C GLU A 34 9.29 -4.99 6.72
N TYR A 35 9.58 -3.69 6.83
CA TYR A 35 8.80 -2.64 6.17
C TYR A 35 8.91 -2.71 4.65
N GLY A 36 10.11 -2.86 4.10
CA GLY A 36 10.31 -3.06 2.67
C GLY A 36 9.47 -4.21 2.14
N ARG A 37 9.47 -5.36 2.81
CA ARG A 37 8.62 -6.50 2.44
C ARG A 37 7.13 -6.22 2.59
N ALA A 38 6.72 -5.47 3.63
CA ALA A 38 5.32 -5.14 3.89
C ALA A 38 4.71 -4.28 2.77
N ILE A 39 5.46 -3.34 2.21
CA ILE A 39 5.03 -2.51 1.08
C ILE A 39 4.64 -3.41 -0.12
N TYR A 40 5.54 -4.31 -0.52
CA TYR A 40 5.33 -5.17 -1.69
C TYR A 40 4.30 -6.27 -1.48
N ARG A 41 3.96 -6.59 -0.21
CA ARG A 41 2.85 -7.50 0.14
C ARG A 41 1.52 -6.80 0.29
N TYR A 42 1.47 -5.48 0.14
CA TYR A 42 0.30 -4.66 0.45
C TYR A 42 -0.20 -4.88 1.90
N ASP A 43 0.73 -5.11 2.84
CA ASP A 43 0.39 -5.34 4.25
C ASP A 43 0.26 -4.02 5.01
N ALA A 44 -0.89 -3.38 4.85
CA ALA A 44 -1.21 -2.12 5.53
C ALA A 44 -1.12 -2.23 7.07
N ALA A 45 -1.38 -3.42 7.64
CA ALA A 45 -1.30 -3.63 9.08
C ALA A 45 0.15 -3.61 9.58
N ALA A 46 1.07 -4.26 8.86
CA ALA A 46 2.49 -4.22 9.15
C ALA A 46 3.05 -2.81 8.92
N ILE A 47 2.73 -2.15 7.79
CA ILE A 47 3.13 -0.77 7.49
C ILE A 47 2.74 0.16 8.65
N TYR A 48 1.47 0.12 9.10
CA TYR A 48 0.99 0.92 10.21
C TYR A 48 1.70 0.59 11.53
N ARG A 49 1.91 -0.68 11.84
CA ARG A 49 2.57 -1.14 13.06
C ARG A 49 4.02 -0.67 13.15
N LEU A 50 4.73 -0.67 12.02
CA LEU A 50 6.14 -0.29 11.92
C LEU A 50 6.35 1.22 11.90
N ALA A 51 5.33 2.02 11.58
CA ALA A 51 5.39 3.48 11.56
C ALA A 51 5.63 4.09 12.96
N SER A 52 6.23 5.27 13.00
CA SER A 52 6.47 6.03 14.24
C SER A 52 5.17 6.41 14.94
N ALA A 53 5.23 6.71 16.23
CA ALA A 53 4.08 7.19 16.98
C ALA A 53 3.56 8.53 16.43
N THR A 54 4.45 9.36 15.88
CA THR A 54 4.08 10.62 15.24
C THR A 54 3.28 10.36 13.96
N ASP A 55 3.74 9.44 13.12
CA ASP A 55 3.04 9.05 11.91
C ASP A 55 1.66 8.45 12.22
N ARG A 56 1.56 7.55 13.20
CA ARG A 56 0.29 6.94 13.60
C ARG A 56 -0.71 7.92 14.23
N ARG A 57 -0.24 9.06 14.77
CA ARG A 57 -1.14 10.15 15.18
C ARG A 57 -1.62 10.97 13.98
N ALA A 58 -0.81 11.06 12.93
CA ALA A 58 -1.16 11.82 11.73
C ALA A 58 -2.13 11.09 10.80
N LYS A 59 -2.06 9.74 10.76
CA LYS A 59 -2.96 8.90 9.97
C LYS A 59 -3.43 7.71 10.81
N ASP A 60 -4.71 7.41 10.74
CA ASP A 60 -5.25 6.19 11.32
C ASP A 60 -5.02 4.95 10.41
N LYS A 61 -5.32 3.78 10.96
CA LYS A 61 -5.10 2.51 10.28
C LYS A 61 -5.96 2.35 9.01
N GLU A 62 -7.18 2.86 9.04
CA GLU A 62 -8.12 2.77 7.91
C GLU A 62 -7.66 3.64 6.73
N THR A 63 -7.18 4.85 7.03
CA THR A 63 -6.56 5.73 6.03
C THR A 63 -5.36 5.07 5.37
N VAL A 64 -4.47 4.44 6.15
CA VAL A 64 -3.31 3.72 5.61
C VAL A 64 -3.75 2.55 4.75
N ARG A 65 -4.74 1.77 5.19
CA ARG A 65 -5.29 0.65 4.41
C ARG A 65 -5.86 1.10 3.07
N ALA A 66 -6.64 2.20 3.07
CA ALA A 66 -7.19 2.76 1.84
C ALA A 66 -6.09 3.24 0.87
N GLN A 67 -5.02 3.86 1.40
CA GLN A 67 -3.91 4.37 0.60
C GLN A 67 -3.02 3.27 0.02
N VAL A 68 -2.84 2.16 0.72
CA VAL A 68 -2.08 1.01 0.23
C VAL A 68 -2.69 0.44 -1.05
N GLY A 69 -4.03 0.53 -1.20
CA GLY A 69 -4.71 0.26 -2.47
C GLY A 69 -4.46 -1.15 -3.01
N ALA A 70 -4.48 -2.17 -2.14
CA ALA A 70 -4.23 -3.54 -2.56
C ALA A 70 -5.24 -3.99 -3.63
N PRO A 71 -4.80 -4.68 -4.69
CA PRO A 71 -5.71 -5.39 -5.56
C PRO A 71 -6.49 -6.44 -4.78
N THR A 72 -7.53 -6.99 -5.38
CA THR A 72 -8.40 -8.00 -4.74
C THR A 72 -8.21 -9.38 -5.34
N GLY A 73 -8.88 -10.37 -4.78
CA GLY A 73 -8.96 -11.70 -5.35
C GLY A 73 -7.61 -12.38 -5.58
N PHE A 74 -7.55 -13.15 -6.66
CA PHE A 74 -6.35 -13.93 -6.98
C PHE A 74 -5.16 -13.06 -7.42
N ALA A 75 -5.38 -11.86 -7.96
CA ALA A 75 -4.29 -10.92 -8.26
C ALA A 75 -3.46 -10.60 -7.00
N LEU A 76 -4.12 -10.34 -5.87
CA LEU A 76 -3.43 -10.12 -4.59
C LEU A 76 -2.65 -11.36 -4.12
N GLU A 77 -3.20 -12.55 -4.35
CA GLU A 77 -2.50 -13.80 -4.00
C GLU A 77 -1.21 -13.97 -4.81
N ILE A 78 -1.25 -13.71 -6.13
CA ILE A 78 -0.06 -13.75 -7.00
C ILE A 78 1.00 -12.75 -6.50
N ILE A 79 0.61 -11.51 -6.20
CA ILE A 79 1.53 -10.48 -5.70
C ILE A 79 2.16 -10.92 -4.37
N ARG A 80 1.37 -11.46 -3.45
CA ARG A 80 1.88 -11.98 -2.18
C ARG A 80 2.81 -13.18 -2.37
N HIS A 81 2.55 -14.01 -3.36
CA HIS A 81 3.42 -15.13 -3.72
C HIS A 81 4.75 -14.61 -4.28
N LEU A 82 4.72 -13.69 -5.24
CA LEU A 82 5.93 -13.01 -5.75
C LEU A 82 6.73 -12.33 -4.64
N ALA A 83 6.05 -11.75 -3.65
CA ALA A 83 6.71 -11.11 -2.52
C ALA A 83 7.48 -12.09 -1.59
N LEU A 84 7.30 -13.40 -1.72
CA LEU A 84 8.14 -14.40 -1.05
C LEU A 84 9.57 -14.41 -1.62
N PHE A 85 9.73 -14.03 -2.88
CA PHE A 85 11.01 -14.04 -3.60
C PHE A 85 11.78 -12.72 -3.48
N ILE A 86 11.25 -11.76 -2.72
CA ILE A 86 11.94 -10.48 -2.48
C ILE A 86 13.16 -10.69 -1.60
N GLU A 87 14.32 -10.29 -2.10
CA GLU A 87 15.50 -10.15 -1.31
C GLU A 87 15.67 -8.69 -0.88
N ALA A 88 15.81 -8.48 0.43
CA ALA A 88 16.10 -7.18 1.02
C ALA A 88 17.33 -7.33 1.91
N LYS A 89 18.43 -6.68 1.53
CA LYS A 89 19.72 -6.79 2.23
C LYS A 89 20.17 -5.41 2.70
N PRO A 90 20.44 -5.21 4.01
CA PRO A 90 21.07 -3.98 4.48
C PRO A 90 22.45 -3.78 3.83
N VAL A 91 22.70 -2.57 3.33
CA VAL A 91 23.99 -2.19 2.72
C VAL A 91 24.70 -1.10 3.50
N ASP A 92 23.98 -0.26 4.22
CA ASP A 92 24.53 0.77 5.12
C ASP A 92 23.56 1.01 6.28
N THR A 93 24.11 1.16 7.49
CA THR A 93 23.35 1.51 8.69
C THR A 93 24.12 2.53 9.49
N ARG A 94 23.50 3.69 9.73
CA ARG A 94 24.06 4.76 10.55
C ARG A 94 23.18 4.99 11.76
N LEU A 95 23.81 4.91 12.94
CA LEU A 95 23.15 5.17 14.21
C LEU A 95 23.54 6.54 14.75
N SER A 96 22.56 7.30 15.20
CA SER A 96 22.75 8.59 15.85
C SER A 96 21.80 8.73 17.05
N GLY A 97 22.24 8.29 18.23
CA GLY A 97 21.44 8.28 19.46
C GLY A 97 20.17 7.43 19.30
N SER A 98 19.01 8.10 19.33
CA SER A 98 17.68 7.45 19.13
C SER A 98 17.24 7.44 17.67
N ARG A 99 18.08 7.79 16.71
CA ARG A 99 17.79 7.74 15.27
C ARG A 99 18.69 6.74 14.56
N ALA A 100 18.19 6.19 13.48
CA ALA A 100 18.96 5.36 12.56
C ALA A 100 18.58 5.70 11.11
N THR A 101 19.56 5.57 10.23
CA THR A 101 19.33 5.57 8.77
C THR A 101 19.80 4.23 8.25
N VAL A 102 18.92 3.50 7.55
CA VAL A 102 19.22 2.17 6.99
C VAL A 102 18.98 2.21 5.51
N SER A 103 20.01 1.87 4.73
CA SER A 103 19.90 1.66 3.28
C SER A 103 19.81 0.18 2.97
N LEU A 104 18.80 -0.21 2.18
CA LEU A 104 18.59 -1.57 1.71
C LEU A 104 18.86 -1.67 0.22
N LYS A 105 19.57 -2.72 -0.20
CA LYS A 105 19.52 -3.21 -1.58
C LYS A 105 18.31 -4.15 -1.67
N LEU A 106 17.44 -3.90 -2.64
CA LEU A 106 16.23 -4.67 -2.92
C LEU A 106 16.40 -5.38 -4.27
N THR A 107 16.08 -6.66 -4.31
CA THR A 107 15.89 -7.43 -5.55
C THR A 107 14.44 -7.89 -5.56
N LEU A 108 13.66 -7.43 -6.53
CA LEU A 108 12.22 -7.57 -6.60
C LEU A 108 11.83 -8.32 -7.86
N PRO A 109 10.88 -9.28 -7.83
CA PRO A 109 10.27 -9.79 -9.05
C PRO A 109 9.71 -8.64 -9.90
N ASP A 110 10.01 -8.66 -11.21
CA ASP A 110 9.49 -7.67 -12.16
C ASP A 110 8.09 -8.07 -12.61
N ALA A 111 7.07 -7.58 -11.90
CA ALA A 111 5.66 -7.82 -12.22
C ALA A 111 5.24 -7.35 -13.63
N ASN A 112 6.05 -6.49 -14.29
CA ASN A 112 5.81 -6.01 -15.64
C ASN A 112 6.53 -6.81 -16.72
N ALA A 113 7.38 -7.75 -16.35
CA ALA A 113 8.04 -8.62 -17.31
C ALA A 113 7.01 -9.45 -18.11
N PRO A 114 7.22 -9.66 -19.42
CA PRO A 114 6.26 -10.37 -20.27
C PRO A 114 5.88 -11.75 -19.74
N GLU A 115 6.82 -12.48 -19.16
CA GLU A 115 6.63 -13.79 -18.57
C GLU A 115 5.65 -13.75 -17.39
N ILE A 116 5.82 -12.78 -16.50
CA ILE A 116 4.95 -12.60 -15.33
C ILE A 116 3.59 -12.11 -15.77
N ARG A 117 3.53 -11.11 -16.67
CA ARG A 117 2.27 -10.60 -17.19
C ARG A 117 1.45 -11.67 -17.87
N THR A 118 2.08 -12.55 -18.66
CA THR A 118 1.39 -13.68 -19.31
C THR A 118 0.80 -14.63 -18.26
N LEU A 119 1.55 -14.99 -17.22
CA LEU A 119 1.07 -15.84 -16.14
C LEU A 119 -0.06 -15.16 -15.33
N ALA A 120 0.03 -13.87 -15.16
CA ALA A 120 -0.95 -13.06 -14.43
C ALA A 120 -2.08 -12.53 -15.34
N HIS A 121 -2.31 -13.10 -16.53
CA HIS A 121 -3.34 -12.68 -17.46
C HIS A 121 -3.38 -11.15 -17.66
N ASP A 122 -2.20 -10.54 -17.87
CA ASP A 122 -2.02 -9.09 -17.95
C ASP A 122 -2.60 -8.30 -16.77
N TRP A 123 -2.74 -8.95 -15.61
CA TRP A 123 -3.33 -8.41 -14.39
C TRP A 123 -4.82 -8.06 -14.50
N ASP A 124 -5.54 -8.73 -15.41
CA ASP A 124 -7.00 -8.63 -15.48
C ASP A 124 -7.63 -9.38 -14.28
N GLU A 125 -8.08 -8.62 -13.29
CA GLU A 125 -8.69 -9.18 -12.06
C GLU A 125 -9.90 -10.08 -12.38
N THR A 126 -10.70 -9.72 -13.39
CA THR A 126 -11.88 -10.52 -13.76
C THR A 126 -11.47 -11.88 -14.34
N ALA A 127 -10.46 -11.88 -15.23
CA ALA A 127 -9.92 -13.12 -15.80
C ALA A 127 -9.27 -13.99 -14.72
N LEU A 128 -8.51 -13.38 -13.81
CA LEU A 128 -7.85 -14.08 -12.71
C LEU A 128 -8.84 -14.69 -11.71
N ASP A 129 -9.92 -13.98 -11.39
CA ASP A 129 -10.93 -14.49 -10.45
C ASP A 129 -11.81 -15.58 -11.06
N ALA A 130 -11.91 -15.65 -12.39
CA ALA A 130 -12.61 -16.71 -13.10
C ALA A 130 -11.83 -18.04 -13.16
N LEU A 131 -10.53 -18.06 -12.82
CA LEU A 131 -9.70 -19.26 -12.85
C LEU A 131 -10.14 -20.29 -11.81
N SER A 132 -10.10 -21.57 -12.22
CA SER A 132 -10.27 -22.70 -11.33
C SER A 132 -9.12 -22.84 -10.33
N ASP A 133 -9.34 -23.55 -9.24
CA ASP A 133 -8.30 -23.80 -8.23
C ASP A 133 -7.08 -24.51 -8.83
N GLY A 134 -7.26 -25.38 -9.81
CA GLY A 134 -6.18 -26.06 -10.55
C GLY A 134 -5.31 -25.06 -11.32
N GLU A 135 -5.93 -24.15 -12.08
CA GLU A 135 -5.21 -23.12 -12.83
C GLU A 135 -4.47 -22.15 -11.91
N ARG A 136 -5.10 -21.76 -10.80
CA ARG A 136 -4.45 -20.93 -9.76
C ARG A 136 -3.24 -21.64 -9.15
N ALA A 137 -3.34 -22.93 -8.86
CA ALA A 137 -2.23 -23.74 -8.36
C ALA A 137 -1.10 -23.84 -9.40
N ASP A 138 -1.44 -24.00 -10.68
CA ASP A 138 -0.47 -24.05 -11.77
C ASP A 138 0.31 -22.74 -11.94
N ILE A 139 -0.36 -21.60 -11.81
CA ILE A 139 0.31 -20.30 -11.86
C ILE A 139 1.33 -20.19 -10.71
N ARG A 140 0.94 -20.49 -9.47
CA ARG A 140 1.86 -20.45 -8.33
C ARG A 140 3.05 -21.39 -8.55
N ARG A 141 2.82 -22.62 -8.99
CA ARG A 141 3.88 -23.59 -9.28
C ARG A 141 4.85 -23.09 -10.36
N LYS A 142 4.35 -22.47 -11.44
CA LYS A 142 5.22 -21.88 -12.47
C LYS A 142 6.07 -20.72 -11.95
N LEU A 143 5.54 -19.89 -11.06
CA LEU A 143 6.31 -18.82 -10.41
C LEU A 143 7.43 -19.40 -9.53
N ASP A 144 7.13 -20.48 -8.76
CA ASP A 144 8.12 -21.21 -7.98
C ASP A 144 9.21 -21.80 -8.88
N GLU A 145 8.85 -22.44 -9.99
CA GLU A 145 9.80 -23.01 -10.97
C GLU A 145 10.72 -21.93 -11.57
N LEU A 146 10.18 -20.75 -11.92
CA LEU A 146 10.99 -19.63 -12.42
C LEU A 146 11.98 -19.16 -11.37
N HIS A 147 11.56 -19.09 -10.11
CA HIS A 147 12.43 -18.71 -9.01
C HIS A 147 13.54 -19.76 -8.75
N GLU A 148 13.18 -21.03 -8.65
CA GLU A 148 14.12 -22.13 -8.41
C GLU A 148 15.18 -22.25 -9.53
N ARG A 149 14.76 -22.05 -10.77
CA ARG A 149 15.68 -22.04 -11.94
C ARG A 149 16.48 -20.74 -12.05
N ARG A 150 16.24 -19.75 -11.20
CA ARG A 150 16.85 -18.42 -11.26
C ARG A 150 16.61 -17.70 -12.60
N THR A 151 15.46 -17.97 -13.21
CA THR A 151 15.00 -17.33 -14.45
C THR A 151 13.84 -16.37 -14.21
N LEU A 152 13.43 -16.19 -12.95
CA LEU A 152 12.43 -15.20 -12.59
C LEU A 152 12.97 -13.80 -12.90
N PRO A 153 12.30 -13.01 -13.76
CA PRO A 153 12.71 -11.64 -14.04
C PRO A 153 12.69 -10.81 -12.77
N VAL A 154 13.75 -10.03 -12.55
CA VAL A 154 13.90 -9.19 -11.35
C VAL A 154 14.36 -7.80 -11.71
N VAL A 155 14.00 -6.83 -10.86
CA VAL A 155 14.56 -5.48 -10.85
C VAL A 155 15.31 -5.25 -9.55
N GLU A 156 16.40 -4.51 -9.64
CA GLU A 156 17.21 -4.13 -8.47
C GLU A 156 17.02 -2.65 -8.16
N GLY A 157 16.98 -2.32 -6.89
CA GLY A 157 16.91 -0.94 -6.41
C GLY A 157 17.59 -0.77 -5.06
N GLN A 158 17.77 0.46 -4.65
CA GLN A 158 18.23 0.82 -3.32
C GLN A 158 17.27 1.82 -2.71
N GLU A 159 16.86 1.56 -1.47
CA GLU A 159 16.00 2.45 -0.69
C GLU A 159 16.64 2.77 0.66
N THR A 160 16.42 3.99 1.14
CA THR A 160 16.95 4.45 2.42
C THR A 160 15.80 4.83 3.33
N PHE A 161 15.82 4.30 4.55
CA PHE A 161 14.80 4.48 5.56
C PHE A 161 15.35 5.22 6.77
N GLU A 162 14.57 6.16 7.28
CA GLU A 162 14.83 6.81 8.57
C GLU A 162 14.03 6.10 9.65
N LEU A 163 14.68 5.85 10.79
CA LEU A 163 14.07 5.20 11.94
C LEU A 163 14.31 6.01 13.22
N VAL A 164 13.38 5.87 14.16
CA VAL A 164 13.46 6.43 15.51
C VAL A 164 13.22 5.33 16.54
N LYS A 165 13.92 5.39 17.66
CA LYS A 165 13.75 4.45 18.77
C LYS A 165 12.64 4.95 19.70
N GLU A 166 11.54 4.19 19.79
CA GLU A 166 10.37 4.52 20.59
C GLU A 166 9.88 3.27 21.34
N GLY A 167 9.51 3.42 22.63
CA GLY A 167 8.95 2.32 23.43
C GLY A 167 9.84 1.07 23.50
N GLY A 168 11.17 1.27 23.45
CA GLY A 168 12.15 0.17 23.49
C GLY A 168 12.40 -0.54 22.15
N GLY A 169 11.77 -0.12 21.05
CA GLY A 169 11.97 -0.66 19.70
C GLY A 169 12.17 0.41 18.63
N TRP A 170 12.63 0.01 17.46
CA TRP A 170 12.77 0.89 16.31
C TRP A 170 11.45 1.04 15.55
N ARG A 171 11.19 2.22 14.98
CA ARG A 171 10.03 2.56 14.16
C ARG A 171 10.47 3.42 12.99
N LEU A 172 9.79 3.28 11.85
CA LEU A 172 10.03 4.09 10.66
C LEU A 172 9.46 5.49 10.83
N VAL A 173 10.22 6.47 10.38
CA VAL A 173 9.76 7.85 10.22
C VAL A 173 9.27 8.00 8.79
N LEU A 174 7.95 7.98 8.61
CA LEU A 174 7.29 8.06 7.30
C LEU A 174 6.79 9.47 7.00
N ASP A 175 6.90 10.35 8.00
CA ASP A 175 6.52 11.77 7.96
C ASP A 175 5.09 11.99 7.40
N TRP A 176 4.16 11.13 7.79
CA TRP A 176 2.78 11.21 7.34
C TRP A 176 2.09 12.54 7.70
N GLY A 177 2.58 13.23 8.72
CA GLY A 177 2.09 14.54 9.15
C GLY A 177 2.55 15.69 8.25
N GLY A 178 3.69 15.53 7.55
CA GLY A 178 4.21 16.52 6.59
C GLY A 178 3.65 16.37 5.17
N ALA A 179 2.78 15.39 4.95
CA ALA A 179 2.21 15.15 3.63
C ALA A 179 1.15 16.19 3.25
N ILE A 180 1.16 16.58 1.98
CA ILE A 180 0.22 17.53 1.37
C ILE A 180 -1.14 16.83 1.17
N PRO A 181 -2.26 17.37 1.66
CA PRO A 181 -3.57 16.83 1.39
C PRO A 181 -3.97 17.06 -0.07
N VAL A 182 -4.48 16.00 -0.71
CA VAL A 182 -5.07 16.05 -2.05
C VAL A 182 -6.52 15.61 -1.93
N GLN A 183 -7.45 16.53 -2.12
CA GLN A 183 -8.90 16.29 -2.05
C GLN A 183 -9.45 15.95 -3.42
N PHE A 184 -10.35 14.98 -3.48
CA PHE A 184 -11.00 14.53 -4.70
C PHE A 184 -12.51 14.77 -4.65
N SER A 185 -13.03 15.32 -5.72
CA SER A 185 -14.46 15.56 -5.89
C SER A 185 -14.89 15.30 -7.33
N ALA A 186 -16.18 15.06 -7.53
CA ALA A 186 -16.78 14.98 -8.84
C ALA A 186 -17.92 15.99 -8.96
N SER A 187 -18.02 16.63 -10.13
CA SER A 187 -19.11 17.54 -10.47
C SER A 187 -19.98 16.91 -11.55
N THR A 188 -21.27 16.82 -11.27
CA THR A 188 -22.32 16.34 -12.20
C THR A 188 -23.22 17.47 -12.69
N ALA A 189 -22.83 18.73 -12.48
CA ALA A 189 -23.66 19.89 -12.84
C ALA A 189 -24.11 19.87 -14.30
N LYS A 190 -23.33 19.26 -15.21
CA LYS A 190 -23.65 19.11 -16.62
C LYS A 190 -24.20 17.72 -16.99
N THR A 191 -24.33 16.80 -16.03
CA THR A 191 -24.81 15.43 -16.24
C THR A 191 -25.53 14.92 -14.98
N PRO A 192 -26.70 15.46 -14.63
CA PRO A 192 -27.39 15.10 -13.39
C PRO A 192 -27.90 13.65 -13.36
N ALA A 193 -27.80 12.93 -14.48
CA ALA A 193 -28.16 11.53 -14.60
C ALA A 193 -27.17 10.56 -13.93
N LEU A 194 -25.98 11.03 -13.47
CA LEU A 194 -24.97 10.21 -12.84
C LEU A 194 -24.84 10.50 -11.35
N ASP A 195 -24.85 9.45 -10.51
CA ASP A 195 -24.34 9.47 -9.12
C ASP A 195 -22.86 9.08 -9.17
N ILE A 196 -21.97 10.00 -8.70
CA ILE A 196 -20.54 9.82 -8.82
C ILE A 196 -19.89 9.98 -7.44
N ARG A 197 -18.96 9.06 -7.13
CA ARG A 197 -18.20 9.07 -5.89
C ARG A 197 -16.72 8.84 -6.17
N THR A 198 -15.88 9.52 -5.42
CA THR A 198 -14.42 9.33 -5.41
C THR A 198 -14.00 8.59 -4.16
N THR A 199 -13.10 7.63 -4.30
CA THR A 199 -12.59 6.85 -3.17
C THR A 199 -11.07 6.67 -3.32
N PRO A 200 -10.28 7.12 -2.33
CA PRO A 200 -10.68 7.94 -1.20
C PRO A 200 -11.04 9.38 -1.60
N ALA A 201 -11.81 10.10 -0.76
CA ALA A 201 -12.14 11.50 -1.00
C ALA A 201 -10.98 12.45 -0.68
N GLU A 202 -10.01 12.02 0.12
CA GLU A 202 -8.78 12.74 0.45
C GLU A 202 -7.62 11.75 0.61
N ILE A 203 -6.46 12.15 0.11
CA ILE A 203 -5.17 11.48 0.34
C ILE A 203 -4.19 12.52 0.87
N ARG A 204 -3.29 12.07 1.73
CA ARG A 204 -2.12 12.87 2.11
C ARG A 204 -0.88 12.25 1.47
N ALA A 205 -0.24 12.99 0.56
CA ALA A 205 0.90 12.53 -0.21
C ALA A 205 2.12 13.43 0.02
N LYS A 206 3.31 12.84 -0.03
CA LYS A 206 4.57 13.57 -0.02
C LYS A 206 5.06 13.81 -1.45
N PRO A 207 5.90 14.82 -1.65
CA PRO A 207 6.65 14.94 -2.90
C PRO A 207 7.40 13.64 -3.23
N GLY A 208 7.10 13.08 -4.40
CA GLY A 208 7.60 11.79 -4.86
C GLY A 208 6.66 10.60 -4.68
N ASP A 209 5.55 10.76 -3.94
CA ASP A 209 4.56 9.69 -3.78
C ASP A 209 3.66 9.58 -5.03
N SER A 210 3.41 8.34 -5.46
CA SER A 210 2.31 8.01 -6.35
C SER A 210 1.14 7.44 -5.56
N PHE A 211 -0.09 7.66 -6.06
CA PHE A 211 -1.30 7.17 -5.41
C PHE A 211 -2.45 7.04 -6.41
N ARG A 212 -3.44 6.23 -6.04
CA ARG A 212 -4.59 5.91 -6.88
C ARG A 212 -5.88 6.41 -6.27
N VAL A 213 -6.81 6.78 -7.15
CA VAL A 213 -8.16 7.22 -6.81
C VAL A 213 -9.14 6.51 -7.71
N THR A 214 -10.14 5.86 -7.13
CA THR A 214 -11.24 5.23 -7.85
C THR A 214 -12.39 6.22 -7.97
N VAL A 215 -12.84 6.44 -9.19
CA VAL A 215 -14.05 7.21 -9.50
C VAL A 215 -15.14 6.20 -9.88
N ARG A 216 -16.14 6.05 -9.02
CA ARG A 216 -17.31 5.20 -9.28
C ARG A 216 -18.45 6.07 -9.78
N ALA A 217 -18.97 5.76 -10.96
CA ALA A 217 -20.10 6.46 -11.57
C ALA A 217 -21.24 5.48 -11.84
N LYS A 218 -22.47 5.84 -11.43
CA LYS A 218 -23.69 5.07 -11.68
C LYS A 218 -24.69 5.91 -12.44
N ASN A 219 -25.25 5.38 -13.51
CA ASN A 219 -26.38 6.00 -14.21
C ASN A 219 -27.67 5.77 -13.40
N VAL A 220 -28.22 6.84 -12.85
CA VAL A 220 -29.47 6.83 -12.07
C VAL A 220 -30.69 7.24 -12.90
N SER A 221 -30.53 7.48 -14.21
CA SER A 221 -31.63 7.78 -15.14
C SER A 221 -32.18 6.53 -15.82
N GLY A 222 -33.34 6.69 -16.46
CA GLY A 222 -33.99 5.64 -17.25
C GLY A 222 -33.49 5.49 -18.68
N HIS A 223 -32.46 6.21 -19.11
CA HIS A 223 -31.91 6.20 -20.47
C HIS A 223 -30.39 6.05 -20.50
N GLU A 224 -29.85 5.70 -21.65
CA GLU A 224 -28.42 5.63 -21.86
C GLU A 224 -27.78 7.03 -21.81
N VAL A 225 -26.62 7.15 -21.17
CA VAL A 225 -25.88 8.39 -20.99
C VAL A 225 -24.45 8.22 -21.45
N THR A 226 -24.00 9.05 -22.41
CA THR A 226 -22.59 9.11 -22.80
C THR A 226 -21.98 10.41 -22.27
N THR A 227 -20.83 10.29 -21.60
CA THR A 227 -20.16 11.42 -20.95
C THR A 227 -18.72 11.54 -21.38
N ARG A 228 -18.22 12.78 -21.35
CA ARG A 228 -16.79 13.10 -21.30
C ARG A 228 -16.44 13.65 -19.93
N VAL A 229 -15.23 13.39 -19.48
CA VAL A 229 -14.77 13.86 -18.17
C VAL A 229 -13.64 14.87 -18.38
N GLY A 230 -13.87 16.07 -17.89
CA GLY A 230 -12.85 17.08 -17.69
C GLY A 230 -12.16 16.85 -16.35
N HIS A 231 -10.94 17.32 -16.23
CA HIS A 231 -10.11 17.17 -15.05
C HIS A 231 -9.54 18.53 -14.68
N ARG A 232 -9.82 19.01 -13.47
CA ARG A 232 -9.33 20.28 -12.96
C ARG A 232 -8.54 20.07 -11.68
N ILE A 233 -7.35 20.65 -11.60
CA ILE A 233 -6.51 20.66 -10.40
C ILE A 233 -6.44 22.10 -9.89
N ALA A 234 -6.66 22.29 -8.61
CA ALA A 234 -6.52 23.59 -7.94
C ALA A 234 -5.52 23.46 -6.77
N PRO A 235 -4.70 24.49 -6.46
CA PRO A 235 -4.58 25.76 -7.22
C PRO A 235 -4.03 25.55 -8.64
N GLU A 236 -4.56 26.27 -9.62
CA GLU A 236 -4.15 26.13 -11.02
C GLU A 236 -2.66 26.45 -11.24
N ALA A 237 -2.15 27.44 -10.51
CA ALA A 237 -0.74 27.83 -10.56
C ALA A 237 0.24 26.71 -10.12
N ASP A 238 -0.25 25.74 -9.36
CA ASP A 238 0.55 24.62 -8.84
C ASP A 238 0.15 23.26 -9.44
N ALA A 239 -0.82 23.25 -10.39
CA ALA A 239 -1.37 22.03 -10.96
C ALA A 239 -0.31 21.13 -11.63
N ASN A 240 0.76 21.71 -12.16
CA ASN A 240 1.88 21.01 -12.78
C ASN A 240 2.72 20.17 -11.79
N PHE A 241 2.59 20.39 -10.47
CA PHE A 241 3.26 19.56 -9.46
C PHE A 241 2.48 18.29 -9.10
N LEU A 242 1.24 18.15 -9.58
CA LEU A 242 0.44 16.94 -9.43
C LEU A 242 0.22 16.28 -10.80
N ALA A 243 1.12 15.40 -11.20
CA ALA A 243 1.06 14.73 -12.48
C ALA A 243 0.01 13.62 -12.48
N LEU A 244 -0.80 13.55 -13.53
CA LEU A 244 -1.73 12.46 -13.79
C LEU A 244 -1.01 11.42 -14.67
N LEU A 245 -0.68 10.26 -14.10
CA LEU A 245 0.05 9.20 -14.79
C LEU A 245 -0.88 8.35 -15.66
N GLN A 246 -2.07 8.05 -15.13
CA GLN A 246 -3.07 7.23 -15.81
C GLN A 246 -4.47 7.73 -15.48
N CYS A 247 -5.33 7.85 -16.51
CA CYS A 247 -6.74 8.15 -16.32
C CYS A 247 -7.58 7.58 -17.48
N PRO A 248 -8.33 6.49 -17.26
CA PRO A 248 -9.21 5.93 -18.30
C PRO A 248 -10.40 6.84 -18.63
N LEU A 249 -10.68 7.87 -17.82
CA LEU A 249 -11.76 8.83 -18.01
C LEU A 249 -11.52 9.84 -19.14
N PHE A 250 -10.35 9.86 -19.80
CA PHE A 250 -10.13 10.68 -20.98
C PHE A 250 -10.93 10.24 -22.20
N LEU A 251 -11.36 8.97 -22.22
CA LEU A 251 -12.23 8.45 -23.28
C LEU A 251 -13.69 8.66 -22.90
N PRO A 252 -14.59 8.91 -23.90
CA PRO A 252 -16.03 8.94 -23.63
C PRO A 252 -16.49 7.62 -23.00
N ALA A 253 -17.30 7.71 -21.95
CA ALA A 253 -17.88 6.57 -21.29
C ALA A 253 -19.40 6.55 -21.46
N THR A 254 -19.95 5.45 -21.95
CA THR A 254 -21.38 5.22 -22.10
C THR A 254 -21.90 4.33 -20.99
N PHE A 255 -23.01 4.72 -20.37
CA PHE A 255 -23.65 4.02 -19.26
C PHE A 255 -25.08 3.64 -19.63
N LYS A 256 -25.43 2.37 -19.57
CA LYS A 256 -26.81 1.92 -19.66
C LYS A 256 -27.61 2.33 -18.40
N PRO A 257 -28.95 2.34 -18.45
CA PRO A 257 -29.76 2.58 -17.25
C PRO A 257 -29.37 1.66 -16.09
N GLY A 258 -29.09 2.23 -14.91
CA GLY A 258 -28.68 1.49 -13.72
C GLY A 258 -27.23 0.99 -13.70
N GLU A 259 -26.50 1.09 -14.81
CA GLU A 259 -25.10 0.61 -14.90
C GLU A 259 -24.17 1.42 -13.99
N THR A 260 -23.25 0.70 -13.35
CA THR A 260 -22.15 1.26 -12.56
C THR A 260 -20.83 0.93 -13.22
N LYS A 261 -19.95 1.91 -13.35
CA LYS A 261 -18.55 1.71 -13.79
C LYS A 261 -17.58 2.32 -12.80
N GLU A 262 -16.39 1.73 -12.70
CA GLU A 262 -15.30 2.22 -11.88
C GLU A 262 -14.10 2.54 -12.78
N PHE A 263 -13.43 3.64 -12.46
CA PHE A 263 -12.29 4.15 -13.19
C PHE A 263 -11.19 4.48 -12.18
N VAL A 264 -10.01 3.91 -12.38
CA VAL A 264 -8.87 4.15 -11.50
C VAL A 264 -7.96 5.18 -12.16
N SER A 265 -7.77 6.32 -11.50
CA SER A 265 -6.78 7.33 -11.88
C SER A 265 -5.54 7.20 -11.00
N GLU A 266 -4.36 7.33 -11.60
CA GLU A 266 -3.09 7.31 -10.88
C GLU A 266 -2.40 8.67 -10.99
N TYR A 267 -1.94 9.18 -9.85
CA TYR A 267 -1.27 10.47 -9.72
C TYR A 267 0.12 10.30 -9.13
N LEU A 268 0.99 11.24 -9.46
CA LEU A 268 2.32 11.42 -8.86
C LEU A 268 2.44 12.86 -8.37
N LEU A 269 2.70 13.02 -7.07
CA LEU A 269 3.12 14.31 -6.53
C LEU A 269 4.62 14.49 -6.81
N LEU A 270 4.98 15.46 -7.65
CA LEU A 270 6.35 15.62 -8.11
C LEU A 270 7.31 15.92 -6.95
N LYS A 271 8.55 15.42 -7.05
CA LYS A 271 9.58 15.57 -6.01
C LYS A 271 9.98 17.02 -5.77
N ASP A 272 9.88 17.86 -6.80
CA ASP A 272 10.21 19.28 -6.78
C ASP A 272 9.05 20.19 -6.36
N THR A 273 7.97 19.60 -5.83
CA THR A 273 6.82 20.35 -5.29
C THR A 273 7.31 21.36 -4.24
N PRO A 274 7.09 22.68 -4.45
CA PRO A 274 7.56 23.70 -3.53
C PRO A 274 6.89 23.61 -2.16
N GLY A 275 7.62 23.95 -1.08
CA GLY A 275 7.09 23.94 0.30
C GLY A 275 5.91 24.89 0.55
N ARG A 276 5.66 25.87 -0.36
CA ARG A 276 4.48 26.76 -0.31
C ARG A 276 3.18 26.06 -0.70
N VAL A 277 3.27 24.90 -1.36
CA VAL A 277 2.08 24.11 -1.75
C VAL A 277 1.57 23.36 -0.53
N THR A 278 0.41 23.75 -0.04
CA THR A 278 -0.16 23.21 1.19
C THR A 278 -1.33 22.26 0.98
N ALA A 279 -1.95 22.27 -0.19
CA ALA A 279 -3.05 21.37 -0.54
C ALA A 279 -3.29 21.34 -2.06
N PHE A 280 -3.90 20.25 -2.54
CA PHE A 280 -4.48 20.16 -3.87
C PHE A 280 -5.96 19.79 -3.79
N ARG A 281 -6.73 20.25 -4.77
CA ARG A 281 -8.08 19.78 -5.03
C ARG A 281 -8.21 19.32 -6.48
N VAL A 282 -8.61 18.09 -6.68
CA VAL A 282 -8.88 17.50 -7.98
C VAL A 282 -10.39 17.38 -8.16
N THR A 283 -10.92 17.94 -9.24
CA THR A 283 -12.33 17.86 -9.58
C THR A 283 -12.51 17.18 -10.93
N TYR A 284 -13.23 16.07 -10.95
CA TYR A 284 -13.69 15.39 -12.14
C TYR A 284 -14.99 16.03 -12.61
N GLU A 285 -14.98 16.68 -13.78
CA GLU A 285 -16.14 17.36 -14.35
C GLU A 285 -16.78 16.49 -15.43
N PHE A 286 -17.88 15.84 -15.10
CA PHE A 286 -18.64 15.04 -16.04
C PHE A 286 -19.56 15.93 -16.87
N ALA A 287 -19.49 15.81 -18.19
CA ALA A 287 -20.35 16.51 -19.13
C ALA A 287 -20.92 15.54 -20.16
N ASN A 288 -22.18 15.76 -20.59
CA ASN A 288 -22.77 14.99 -21.66
C ASN A 288 -21.94 15.16 -22.95
N ASP A 289 -21.58 14.04 -23.57
CA ASP A 289 -20.98 14.06 -24.91
C ASP A 289 -22.10 14.31 -25.92
N ARG A 290 -22.33 15.59 -26.23
CA ARG A 290 -23.25 15.95 -27.31
C ARG A 290 -22.48 15.76 -28.63
N ARG A 291 -22.82 14.72 -29.35
CA ARG A 291 -22.43 14.57 -30.75
C ARG A 291 -23.13 15.59 -31.63
#